data_c2c0d05931ec4a1f48bb2007f49298af
#
_entry.id   c2c0d05931ec4a1f48bb2007f49298af
#
_cell.length_a   1.000
_cell.length_b   1.000
_cell.length_c   1.000
_cell.angle_alpha   90.00
_cell.angle_beta   90.00
_cell.angle_gamma   90.00
#
_symmetry.space_group_name_H-M   'P 1'
#
loop_
_entity.id
_entity.type
_entity.pdbx_description
1 polymer ?
#
loop_
_entity_poly.entity_id
_entity_poly.type
_entity_poly.pdbx_seq_one_letter_code
_entity_poly.pdbx_strand_id
1 'polypeptide(L)'
;SKPVAALLADLGVTRSHSRPSVSNDNPYSEAWFKTLKYAPVFPDRFGSLADARAFMAGFVETYNHGHRHTGIGLHTPADVHYGHAATVSQQRSAALAAARATHPERFSTTADPKILALPTHAWINQPTAAEPVAA
;
A
#
# COMPACT_ATOMS: atom_id res chain seq x y z
N SER A 1 -18.68 -0.86 20.89
CA SER A 1 -19.70 -0.68 21.94
C SER A 1 -21.06 -0.32 21.32
N LYS A 2 -22.15 -0.56 22.02
CA LYS A 2 -23.51 -0.24 21.54
C LYS A 2 -23.69 1.24 21.16
N PRO A 3 -23.20 2.22 21.95
CA PRO A 3 -23.30 3.65 21.60
C PRO A 3 -22.61 4.00 20.28
N VAL A 4 -21.44 3.45 20.01
CA VAL A 4 -20.71 3.69 18.75
C VAL A 4 -21.47 3.06 17.57
N ALA A 5 -22.08 1.89 17.78
CA ALA A 5 -22.89 1.25 16.75
C ALA A 5 -24.12 2.08 16.37
N ALA A 6 -24.79 2.67 17.37
CA ALA A 6 -25.91 3.57 17.15
C ALA A 6 -25.49 4.83 16.38
N LEU A 7 -24.42 5.49 16.82
CA LEU A 7 -23.88 6.68 16.14
C LEU A 7 -23.55 6.41 14.67
N LEU A 8 -22.90 5.26 14.37
CA LEU A 8 -22.57 4.91 13.00
C LEU A 8 -23.81 4.65 12.16
N ALA A 9 -24.84 4.04 12.74
CA ALA A 9 -26.13 3.83 12.07
C ALA A 9 -26.83 5.17 11.75
N ASP A 10 -26.84 6.10 12.71
CA ASP A 10 -27.42 7.43 12.55
C ASP A 10 -26.70 8.25 11.45
N LEU A 11 -25.40 8.02 11.29
CA LEU A 11 -24.58 8.64 10.25
C LEU A 11 -24.67 7.90 8.88
N GLY A 12 -25.47 6.86 8.77
CA GLY A 12 -25.60 6.05 7.54
C GLY A 12 -24.33 5.25 7.20
N VAL A 13 -23.44 5.02 8.17
CA VAL A 13 -22.18 4.29 7.95
C VAL A 13 -22.40 2.80 8.11
N THR A 14 -22.20 2.05 7.04
CA THR A 14 -22.22 0.58 7.07
C THR A 14 -20.96 0.05 7.74
N ARG A 15 -21.13 -0.80 8.76
CA ARG A 15 -20.03 -1.45 9.46
C ARG A 15 -19.60 -2.72 8.72
N SER A 16 -18.30 -2.88 8.55
CA SER A 16 -17.68 -4.11 8.07
C SER A 16 -16.89 -4.76 9.19
N HIS A 17 -16.94 -6.05 9.30
CA HIS A 17 -16.24 -6.83 10.32
C HIS A 17 -15.47 -7.98 9.67
N SER A 18 -14.29 -8.29 10.21
CA SER A 18 -13.61 -9.54 9.91
C SER A 18 -14.41 -10.72 10.47
N ARG A 19 -14.37 -11.84 9.79
CA ARG A 19 -14.97 -13.08 10.27
C ARG A 19 -14.24 -13.57 11.52
N PRO A 20 -14.90 -14.16 12.50
CA PRO A 20 -14.24 -14.73 13.67
C PRO A 20 -13.18 -15.76 13.27
N SER A 21 -11.98 -15.64 13.85
CA SER A 21 -10.85 -16.57 13.62
C SER A 21 -10.32 -16.65 12.19
N VAL A 22 -10.62 -15.67 11.33
CA VAL A 22 -10.08 -15.58 9.96
C VAL A 22 -9.09 -14.42 9.88
N SER A 23 -7.80 -14.72 9.99
CA SER A 23 -6.72 -13.71 9.94
C SER A 23 -6.62 -13.02 8.58
N ASN A 24 -6.95 -13.72 7.49
CA ASN A 24 -6.85 -13.19 6.13
C ASN A 24 -7.87 -12.09 5.80
N ASP A 25 -8.80 -11.80 6.69
CA ASP A 25 -9.79 -10.72 6.46
C ASP A 25 -9.22 -9.32 6.73
N ASN A 26 -8.00 -9.21 7.30
CA ASN A 26 -7.33 -7.93 7.54
C ASN A 26 -5.84 -7.92 7.16
N PRO A 27 -5.44 -8.47 5.98
CA PRO A 27 -4.03 -8.66 5.63
C PRO A 27 -3.29 -7.32 5.43
N TYR A 28 -3.97 -6.26 4.98
CA TYR A 28 -3.34 -4.97 4.68
C TYR A 28 -2.95 -4.22 5.96
N SER A 29 -3.80 -4.19 6.97
CA SER A 29 -3.45 -3.59 8.26
C SER A 29 -2.30 -4.35 8.93
N GLU A 30 -2.34 -5.67 8.89
CA GLU A 30 -1.26 -6.50 9.45
C GLU A 30 0.06 -6.27 8.72
N ALA A 31 0.06 -6.19 7.39
CA ALA A 31 1.24 -5.88 6.59
C ALA A 31 1.79 -4.48 6.91
N TRP A 32 0.90 -3.48 7.08
CA TRP A 32 1.31 -2.13 7.44
C TRP A 32 1.92 -2.07 8.84
N PHE A 33 1.30 -2.69 9.84
CA PHE A 33 1.86 -2.79 11.19
C PHE A 33 3.20 -3.54 11.21
N LYS A 34 3.35 -4.56 10.38
CA LYS A 34 4.62 -5.27 10.22
C LYS A 34 5.69 -4.34 9.65
N THR A 35 5.37 -3.57 8.60
CA THR A 35 6.29 -2.58 8.03
C THR A 35 6.71 -1.53 9.06
N LEU A 36 5.78 -1.03 9.85
CA LEU A 36 6.05 -0.09 10.94
C LEU A 36 6.98 -0.70 12.00
N LYS A 37 6.60 -1.87 12.53
CA LYS A 37 7.30 -2.51 13.65
C LYS A 37 8.73 -2.93 13.30
N TYR A 38 8.97 -3.34 12.05
CA TYR A 38 10.28 -3.78 11.58
C TYR A 38 11.06 -2.70 10.83
N ALA A 39 10.58 -1.45 10.84
CA ALA A 39 11.37 -0.35 10.32
C ALA A 39 12.66 -0.19 11.15
N PRO A 40 13.84 -0.07 10.51
CA PRO A 40 15.11 0.03 11.25
C PRO A 40 15.16 1.19 12.25
N VAL A 41 14.35 2.21 12.01
CA VAL A 41 14.25 3.40 12.87
C VAL A 41 13.20 3.27 13.99
N PHE A 42 12.47 2.14 14.05
CA PHE A 42 11.46 1.93 15.09
C PHE A 42 12.15 1.72 16.45
N PRO A 43 11.88 2.56 17.47
CA PRO A 43 12.58 2.45 18.74
C PRO A 43 12.06 1.28 19.58
N ASP A 44 12.92 0.71 20.39
CA ASP A 44 12.54 -0.33 21.36
C ASP A 44 11.51 0.19 22.38
N ARG A 45 11.62 1.48 22.73
CA ARG A 45 10.71 2.16 23.65
C ARG A 45 10.64 3.65 23.34
N PHE A 46 9.45 4.23 23.44
CA PHE A 46 9.24 5.67 23.40
C PHE A 46 9.39 6.27 24.81
N GLY A 47 10.04 7.44 24.89
CA GLY A 47 10.21 8.16 26.16
C GLY A 47 8.90 8.77 26.66
N SER A 48 8.01 9.16 25.73
CA SER A 48 6.73 9.79 26.04
C SER A 48 5.70 9.51 24.93
N LEU A 49 4.43 9.84 25.22
CA LEU A 49 3.37 9.83 24.21
C LEU A 49 3.63 10.87 23.10
N ALA A 50 4.24 12.00 23.45
CA ALA A 50 4.62 13.03 22.48
C ALA A 50 5.65 12.52 21.50
N ASP A 51 6.67 11.78 21.97
CA ASP A 51 7.69 11.17 21.12
C ASP A 51 7.09 10.11 20.19
N ALA A 52 6.17 9.29 20.70
CA ALA A 52 5.46 8.30 19.89
C ALA A 52 4.65 8.97 18.77
N ARG A 53 3.95 10.06 19.08
CA ARG A 53 3.18 10.81 18.08
C ARG A 53 4.08 11.47 17.04
N ALA A 54 5.19 12.06 17.43
CA ALA A 54 6.16 12.67 16.52
C ALA A 54 6.76 11.61 15.59
N PHE A 55 7.17 10.47 16.15
CA PHE A 55 7.64 9.34 15.36
C PHE A 55 6.61 8.87 14.34
N MET A 56 5.36 8.66 14.77
CA MET A 56 4.29 8.20 13.89
C MET A 56 4.00 9.20 12.77
N ALA A 57 4.00 10.49 13.05
CA ALA A 57 3.81 11.52 12.01
C ALA A 57 4.91 11.43 10.94
N GLY A 58 6.18 11.35 11.34
CA GLY A 58 7.31 11.20 10.42
C GLY A 58 7.29 9.87 9.66
N PHE A 59 6.92 8.78 10.34
CA PHE A 59 6.79 7.48 9.70
C PHE A 59 5.68 7.48 8.62
N VAL A 60 4.50 7.99 8.94
CA VAL A 60 3.37 8.06 7.99
C VAL A 60 3.72 8.93 6.78
N GLU A 61 4.38 10.05 7.01
CA GLU A 61 4.85 10.92 5.91
C GLU A 61 5.83 10.17 4.99
N THR A 62 6.84 9.53 5.57
CA THR A 62 7.81 8.73 4.81
C THR A 62 7.15 7.55 4.09
N TYR A 63 6.22 6.87 4.75
CA TYR A 63 5.48 5.75 4.17
C TYR A 63 4.63 6.20 2.98
N ASN A 64 3.90 7.29 3.12
CA ASN A 64 3.01 7.76 2.07
C ASN A 64 3.75 8.32 0.86
N HIS A 65 4.87 8.99 1.06
CA HIS A 65 5.56 9.72 -0.02
C HIS A 65 6.89 9.07 -0.47
N GLY A 66 7.49 8.20 0.34
CA GLY A 66 8.79 7.57 0.05
C GLY A 66 8.74 6.07 -0.16
N HIS A 67 7.89 5.36 0.57
CA HIS A 67 7.84 3.89 0.51
C HIS A 67 7.14 3.39 -0.76
N ARG A 68 7.87 2.58 -1.54
CA ARG A 68 7.37 2.02 -2.81
C ARG A 68 6.87 0.60 -2.61
N HIS A 69 5.62 0.34 -2.99
CA HIS A 69 4.97 -0.94 -2.80
C HIS A 69 4.95 -1.76 -4.09
N THR A 70 5.42 -3.01 -4.03
CA THR A 70 5.34 -3.94 -5.15
C THR A 70 3.90 -4.22 -5.56
N GLY A 71 2.99 -4.34 -4.59
CA GLY A 71 1.56 -4.60 -4.81
C GLY A 71 0.81 -3.48 -5.54
N ILE A 72 1.38 -2.28 -5.65
CA ILE A 72 0.84 -1.16 -6.43
C ILE A 72 1.84 -0.68 -7.50
N GLY A 73 2.57 -1.60 -8.11
CA GLY A 73 3.46 -1.29 -9.23
C GLY A 73 4.67 -0.44 -8.85
N LEU A 74 5.19 -0.57 -7.64
CA LEU A 74 6.28 0.26 -7.08
C LEU A 74 5.95 1.75 -6.99
N HIS A 75 4.68 2.11 -6.99
CA HIS A 75 4.26 3.47 -6.66
C HIS A 75 4.25 3.69 -5.14
N THR A 76 4.32 4.94 -4.72
CA THR A 76 4.03 5.32 -3.33
C THR A 76 2.51 5.38 -3.12
N PRO A 77 2.01 5.26 -1.87
CA PRO A 77 0.59 5.49 -1.59
C PRO A 77 0.09 6.84 -2.12
N ALA A 78 0.89 7.90 -1.98
CA ALA A 78 0.58 9.24 -2.47
C ALA A 78 0.46 9.29 -4.00
N ASP A 79 1.36 8.62 -4.74
CA ASP A 79 1.27 8.57 -6.22
C ASP A 79 -0.07 8.00 -6.69
N VAL A 80 -0.57 6.98 -5.99
CA VAL A 80 -1.84 6.34 -6.32
C VAL A 80 -3.02 7.20 -5.86
N HIS A 81 -2.98 7.68 -4.61
CA HIS A 81 -4.07 8.45 -3.99
C HIS A 81 -4.37 9.74 -4.75
N TYR A 82 -3.32 10.44 -5.19
CA TYR A 82 -3.45 11.71 -5.93
C TYR A 82 -3.48 11.54 -7.45
N GLY A 83 -3.54 10.32 -7.96
CA GLY A 83 -3.65 10.05 -9.41
C GLY A 83 -2.36 10.29 -10.21
N HIS A 84 -1.21 10.35 -9.57
CA HIS A 84 0.08 10.61 -10.22
C HIS A 84 0.73 9.37 -10.86
N ALA A 85 0.17 8.18 -10.64
CA ALA A 85 0.77 6.90 -11.03
C ALA A 85 1.13 6.82 -12.53
N ALA A 86 0.28 7.34 -13.43
CA ALA A 86 0.55 7.35 -14.86
C ALA A 86 1.77 8.22 -15.20
N THR A 87 1.87 9.41 -14.64
CA THR A 87 3.01 10.32 -14.83
C THR A 87 4.31 9.71 -14.32
N VAL A 88 4.28 9.11 -13.13
CA VAL A 88 5.43 8.42 -12.54
C VAL A 88 5.87 7.24 -13.42
N SER A 89 4.93 6.48 -13.99
CA SER A 89 5.24 5.39 -14.92
C SER A 89 5.93 5.88 -16.19
N GLN A 90 5.46 7.00 -16.75
CA GLN A 90 6.09 7.63 -17.92
C GLN A 90 7.52 8.11 -17.61
N GLN A 91 7.73 8.75 -16.46
CA GLN A 91 9.05 9.17 -16.01
C GLN A 91 10.02 7.99 -15.85
N ARG A 92 9.54 6.87 -15.28
CA ARG A 92 10.34 5.63 -15.17
C ARG A 92 10.71 5.06 -16.54
N SER A 93 9.76 5.03 -17.49
CA SER A 93 10.03 4.58 -18.87
C SER A 93 11.09 5.44 -19.52
N ALA A 94 10.97 6.77 -19.42
CA ALA A 94 11.92 7.70 -19.99
C ALA A 94 13.32 7.55 -19.35
N ALA A 95 13.40 7.40 -18.03
CA ALA A 95 14.66 7.18 -17.31
C ALA A 95 15.34 5.87 -17.73
N LEU A 96 14.58 4.78 -17.88
CA LEU A 96 15.11 3.50 -18.33
C LEU A 96 15.59 3.55 -19.79
N ALA A 97 14.85 4.23 -20.67
CA ALA A 97 15.27 4.43 -22.05
C ALA A 97 16.57 5.25 -22.14
N ALA A 98 16.68 6.33 -21.38
CA ALA A 98 17.90 7.13 -21.31
C ALA A 98 19.08 6.33 -20.74
N ALA A 99 18.87 5.55 -19.70
CA ALA A 99 19.90 4.69 -19.10
C ALA A 99 20.38 3.63 -20.11
N ARG A 100 19.47 3.04 -20.88
CA ARG A 100 19.82 2.08 -21.94
C ARG A 100 20.63 2.73 -23.06
N ALA A 101 20.26 3.93 -23.48
CA ALA A 101 21.00 4.66 -24.50
C ALA A 101 22.42 4.99 -24.06
N THR A 102 22.61 5.32 -22.78
CA THR A 102 23.93 5.69 -22.22
C THR A 102 24.79 4.47 -21.88
N HIS A 103 24.15 3.36 -21.43
CA HIS A 103 24.81 2.17 -20.91
C HIS A 103 24.21 0.88 -21.49
N PRO A 104 24.26 0.67 -22.83
CA PRO A 104 23.64 -0.50 -23.47
C PRO A 104 24.20 -1.83 -22.94
N GLU A 105 25.45 -1.84 -22.48
CA GLU A 105 26.15 -3.02 -21.94
C GLU A 105 25.50 -3.55 -20.63
N ARG A 106 24.71 -2.73 -19.94
CA ARG A 106 24.01 -3.13 -18.71
C ARG A 106 22.68 -3.83 -18.96
N PHE A 107 22.23 -3.86 -20.21
CA PHE A 107 20.94 -4.45 -20.59
C PHE A 107 21.17 -5.74 -21.38
N SER A 108 20.88 -6.86 -20.76
CA SER A 108 21.13 -8.20 -21.32
C SER A 108 20.16 -8.59 -22.46
N THR A 109 19.07 -7.83 -22.65
CA THR A 109 18.05 -8.12 -23.68
C THR A 109 17.75 -6.89 -24.50
N THR A 110 17.26 -7.11 -25.75
CA THR A 110 16.78 -6.04 -26.64
C THR A 110 15.42 -5.49 -26.22
N ALA A 111 14.66 -6.24 -25.40
CA ALA A 111 13.36 -5.81 -24.90
C ALA A 111 13.50 -4.70 -23.83
N ASP A 112 12.55 -3.79 -23.80
CA ASP A 112 12.52 -2.77 -22.77
C ASP A 112 12.27 -3.36 -21.37
N PRO A 113 12.92 -2.81 -20.33
CA PRO A 113 12.67 -3.25 -18.95
C PRO A 113 11.20 -3.14 -18.61
N LYS A 114 10.65 -4.19 -18.01
CA LYS A 114 9.26 -4.23 -17.61
C LYS A 114 9.00 -3.25 -16.47
N ILE A 115 8.11 -2.31 -16.69
CA ILE A 115 7.56 -1.46 -15.63
C ILE A 115 6.30 -2.12 -15.09
N LEU A 116 6.22 -2.28 -13.77
CA LEU A 116 5.05 -2.88 -13.13
C LEU A 116 3.84 -1.97 -13.31
N ALA A 117 2.76 -2.52 -13.83
CA ALA A 117 1.50 -1.81 -13.96
C ALA A 117 0.83 -1.64 -12.59
N LEU A 118 0.10 -0.54 -12.42
CA LEU A 118 -0.81 -0.39 -11.29
C LEU A 118 -1.96 -1.41 -11.45
N PRO A 119 -2.24 -2.24 -10.44
CA PRO A 119 -3.38 -3.15 -10.50
C PRO A 119 -4.70 -2.37 -10.51
N THR A 120 -5.67 -2.85 -11.25
CA THR A 120 -7.01 -2.23 -11.32
C THR A 120 -7.85 -2.52 -10.08
N HIS A 121 -7.56 -3.59 -9.37
CA HIS A 121 -8.23 -3.99 -8.14
C HIS A 121 -7.31 -4.89 -7.30
N ALA A 122 -7.60 -4.95 -6.01
CA ALA A 122 -6.97 -5.85 -5.07
C ALA A 122 -8.04 -6.67 -4.35
N TRP A 123 -7.81 -7.97 -4.24
CA TRP A 123 -8.73 -8.88 -3.59
C TRP A 123 -8.29 -9.19 -2.16
N ILE A 124 -9.25 -9.21 -1.27
CA ILE A 124 -9.14 -9.88 0.03
C ILE A 124 -10.00 -11.13 -0.07
N ASN A 125 -9.39 -12.32 -0.02
CA ASN A 125 -10.08 -13.60 -0.18
C ASN A 125 -10.91 -13.63 -1.49
N GLN A 126 -10.24 -13.57 -2.63
CA GLN A 126 -10.89 -13.64 -3.93
C GLN A 126 -11.81 -14.88 -3.98
N PRO A 127 -13.11 -14.71 -4.28
CA PRO A 127 -14.02 -15.86 -4.39
C PRO A 127 -13.56 -16.77 -5.53
N THR A 128 -13.55 -18.07 -5.29
CA THR A 128 -13.38 -19.07 -6.34
C THR A 128 -14.60 -19.02 -7.28
N ALA A 129 -14.40 -19.14 -8.59
CA ALA A 129 -15.42 -18.94 -9.63
C ALA A 129 -16.67 -19.86 -9.52
N ALA A 130 -16.80 -20.66 -8.47
CA ALA A 130 -17.87 -21.62 -8.21
C ALA A 130 -18.86 -21.21 -7.10
N GLU A 131 -18.64 -20.10 -6.38
CA GLU A 131 -19.61 -19.67 -5.36
C GLU A 131 -20.49 -18.55 -5.91
N PRO A 132 -21.82 -18.77 -6.07
CA PRO A 132 -22.75 -17.70 -6.40
C PRO A 132 -22.72 -16.67 -5.26
N VAL A 133 -22.53 -15.41 -5.61
CA VAL A 133 -22.67 -14.29 -4.68
C VAL A 133 -24.10 -14.37 -4.11
N ALA A 134 -24.21 -14.73 -2.83
CA ALA A 134 -25.48 -14.61 -2.12
C ALA A 134 -25.88 -13.13 -2.10
N ALA A 135 -27.06 -12.87 -2.65
CA ALA A 135 -27.69 -11.55 -2.71
C ALA A 135 -28.07 -11.04 -1.31
#